data_4f344177aa6410ae66b8f1db89ee9715
#
_entry.id   4f344177aa6410ae66b8f1db89ee9715
#
_cell.length_a   1.000
_cell.length_b   1.000
_cell.length_c   1.000
_cell.angle_alpha   90.00
_cell.angle_beta   90.00
_cell.angle_gamma   90.00
#
_symmetry.space_group_name_H-M   'P 1'
#
loop_
_entity.id
_entity.type
_entity.pdbx_description
1 polymer ?
#
loop_
_entity_poly.entity_id
_entity_poly.type
_entity_poly.pdbx_seq_one_letter_code
_entity_poly.pdbx_strand_id
1 'polypeptide(L)'
;LFCFAGHTDVVPTGPVERWQSPPFEPNRRDGFLFGRGSADMKGSLAAFVTASEDFVASNPAHRGSIAFLLTSDEEGDATDGTVAVTDTLAARGETIDYCVVGEPTAVSRLGDTVKNGRRGSLTGKLTIKGIQGHIAYPHLAKNPIHLAAPAIAELAATVWDEGNEYYQPTTWQISNIHGGTGASNVIPGHVDIQFNFRFATASTPESLKSKVDEILTRHGLDYSIAWTLGAKPFLTGKGDLVDSAIA
;
A
#
# COMPACT_ATOMS: atom_id res chain seq x y z
N LEU A 1 18.05 -15.10 -13.68
CA LEU A 1 18.25 -13.66 -13.55
C LEU A 1 18.00 -13.23 -12.12
N PHE A 2 18.99 -12.67 -11.44
CA PHE A 2 18.88 -12.04 -10.14
C PHE A 2 18.71 -10.53 -10.33
N CYS A 3 17.70 -9.92 -9.71
CA CYS A 3 17.36 -8.52 -9.90
C CYS A 3 17.46 -7.75 -8.59
N PHE A 4 18.16 -6.61 -8.63
CA PHE A 4 18.04 -5.56 -7.63
C PHE A 4 17.05 -4.51 -8.12
N ALA A 5 15.97 -4.28 -7.37
CA ALA A 5 14.96 -3.31 -7.73
C ALA A 5 14.92 -2.13 -6.76
N GLY A 6 14.69 -0.95 -7.30
CA GLY A 6 14.55 0.27 -6.52
C GLY A 6 14.22 1.50 -7.37
N HIS A 7 14.07 2.64 -6.69
CA HIS A 7 13.67 3.87 -7.31
C HIS A 7 14.65 5.03 -7.06
N THR A 8 14.62 6.01 -7.93
CA THR A 8 15.48 7.20 -7.89
C THR A 8 14.75 8.48 -7.55
N ASP A 9 13.44 8.50 -7.67
CA ASP A 9 12.58 9.60 -7.22
C ASP A 9 12.46 9.62 -5.68
N VAL A 10 11.90 10.68 -5.15
CA VAL A 10 11.78 10.90 -3.72
C VAL A 10 10.51 11.70 -3.41
N VAL A 11 9.93 11.48 -2.23
CA VAL A 11 8.82 12.29 -1.73
C VAL A 11 9.22 13.75 -1.53
N PRO A 12 8.28 14.70 -1.54
CA PRO A 12 8.54 16.10 -1.21
C PRO A 12 9.24 16.27 0.15
N THR A 13 10.06 17.31 0.27
CA THR A 13 10.85 17.56 1.49
C THR A 13 10.01 17.90 2.71
N GLY A 14 8.75 18.34 2.51
CA GLY A 14 8.00 19.04 3.54
C GLY A 14 8.61 20.42 3.84
N PRO A 15 8.30 21.03 4.99
CA PRO A 15 8.83 22.33 5.39
C PRO A 15 10.36 22.31 5.52
N VAL A 16 11.06 23.04 4.66
CA VAL A 16 12.53 23.04 4.57
C VAL A 16 13.18 23.56 5.86
N GLU A 17 12.51 24.45 6.58
CA GLU A 17 12.95 25.00 7.86
C GLU A 17 13.04 23.96 9.00
N ARG A 18 12.46 22.78 8.82
CA ARG A 18 12.58 21.67 9.76
C ARG A 18 13.81 20.80 9.53
N TRP A 19 14.52 21.02 8.43
CA TRP A 19 15.74 20.29 8.12
C TRP A 19 16.95 20.92 8.81
N GLN A 20 17.86 20.10 9.34
CA GLN A 20 19.11 20.54 9.93
C GLN A 20 20.19 20.88 8.90
N SER A 21 20.01 20.47 7.66
CA SER A 21 20.83 20.78 6.49
C SER A 21 19.93 20.77 5.26
N PRO A 22 20.28 21.48 4.17
CA PRO A 22 19.47 21.47 2.95
C PRO A 22 19.18 20.04 2.48
N PRO A 23 17.92 19.68 2.19
CA PRO A 23 17.52 18.30 1.95
C PRO A 23 18.18 17.64 0.73
N PHE A 24 18.62 18.44 -0.25
CA PHE A 24 19.28 17.94 -1.47
C PHE A 24 20.80 18.21 -1.50
N GLU A 25 21.38 18.65 -0.39
CA GLU A 25 22.81 18.77 -0.21
C GLU A 25 23.30 17.67 0.77
N PRO A 26 23.99 16.61 0.27
CA PRO A 26 24.38 15.51 1.12
C PRO A 26 25.33 15.97 2.24
N ASN A 27 24.93 15.69 3.47
CA ASN A 27 25.71 16.07 4.65
C ASN A 27 26.12 14.83 5.45
N ARG A 28 27.43 14.66 5.69
CA ARG A 28 27.95 13.57 6.56
C ARG A 28 28.23 14.12 7.95
N ARG A 29 27.58 13.54 8.96
CA ARG A 29 27.82 13.84 10.37
C ARG A 29 27.51 12.63 11.24
N ASP A 30 28.23 12.46 12.31
CA ASP A 30 28.03 11.41 13.32
C ASP A 30 27.95 10.00 12.72
N GLY A 31 28.66 9.73 11.62
CA GLY A 31 28.66 8.44 10.93
C GLY A 31 27.46 8.20 10.01
N PHE A 32 26.58 9.19 9.84
CA PHE A 32 25.40 9.11 8.97
C PHE A 32 25.49 10.05 7.77
N LEU A 33 24.80 9.67 6.69
CA LEU A 33 24.57 10.51 5.53
C LEU A 33 23.15 11.08 5.61
N PHE A 34 23.04 12.40 5.75
CA PHE A 34 21.77 13.11 5.80
C PHE A 34 21.44 13.72 4.43
N GLY A 35 20.19 13.53 4.01
CA GLY A 35 19.63 14.08 2.79
C GLY A 35 18.35 13.35 2.37
N ARG A 36 17.48 14.03 1.63
CA ARG A 36 16.27 13.41 1.06
C ARG A 36 16.68 12.30 0.09
N GLY A 37 16.12 11.08 0.24
CA GLY A 37 16.44 9.93 -0.57
C GLY A 37 17.70 9.17 -0.14
N SER A 38 18.42 9.59 0.93
CA SER A 38 19.62 8.85 1.39
C SER A 38 19.25 7.50 2.01
N ALA A 39 18.16 7.41 2.79
CA ALA A 39 17.65 6.18 3.36
C ALA A 39 16.64 5.49 2.44
N ASP A 40 15.79 6.25 1.79
CA ASP A 40 14.74 5.83 0.88
C ASP A 40 14.96 6.47 -0.49
N MET A 41 15.55 5.71 -1.48
CA MET A 41 16.31 4.47 -1.20
C MET A 41 17.67 4.47 -1.91
N LYS A 42 18.24 5.67 -2.22
CA LYS A 42 19.52 5.79 -2.96
C LYS A 42 20.71 5.14 -2.25
N GLY A 43 20.66 5.08 -0.90
CA GLY A 43 21.69 4.35 -0.13
C GLY A 43 21.71 2.87 -0.46
N SER A 44 20.55 2.24 -0.57
CA SER A 44 20.42 0.83 -0.98
C SER A 44 20.86 0.62 -2.42
N LEU A 45 20.53 1.55 -3.35
CA LEU A 45 20.99 1.46 -4.73
C LEU A 45 22.53 1.49 -4.81
N ALA A 46 23.17 2.37 -4.05
CA ALA A 46 24.63 2.42 -4.00
C ALA A 46 25.22 1.12 -3.43
N ALA A 47 24.60 0.55 -2.40
CA ALA A 47 25.01 -0.73 -1.83
C ALA A 47 24.86 -1.89 -2.84
N PHE A 48 23.78 -1.92 -3.62
CA PHE A 48 23.58 -2.92 -4.67
C PHE A 48 24.67 -2.86 -5.75
N VAL A 49 25.05 -1.65 -6.19
CA VAL A 49 26.11 -1.46 -7.18
C VAL A 49 27.43 -1.95 -6.65
N THR A 50 27.86 -1.47 -5.47
CA THR A 50 29.16 -1.87 -4.89
C THR A 50 29.23 -3.36 -4.59
N ALA A 51 28.17 -3.96 -4.05
CA ALA A 51 28.12 -5.41 -3.82
C ALA A 51 28.21 -6.22 -5.13
N SER A 52 27.57 -5.73 -6.20
CA SER A 52 27.64 -6.37 -7.51
C SER A 52 29.03 -6.26 -8.13
N GLU A 53 29.70 -5.11 -8.01
CA GLU A 53 31.08 -4.92 -8.48
C GLU A 53 32.05 -5.88 -7.77
N ASP A 54 31.97 -5.94 -6.43
CA ASP A 54 32.81 -6.85 -5.63
C ASP A 54 32.52 -8.32 -5.95
N PHE A 55 31.26 -8.69 -6.13
CA PHE A 55 30.86 -10.05 -6.48
C PHE A 55 31.44 -10.45 -7.85
N VAL A 56 31.25 -9.64 -8.88
CA VAL A 56 31.69 -9.93 -10.25
C VAL A 56 33.21 -9.99 -10.31
N ALA A 57 33.90 -9.08 -9.62
CA ALA A 57 35.38 -9.08 -9.54
C ALA A 57 35.89 -10.34 -8.86
N SER A 58 35.22 -10.80 -7.80
CA SER A 58 35.64 -11.99 -7.04
C SER A 58 35.23 -13.31 -7.69
N ASN A 59 34.18 -13.28 -8.54
CA ASN A 59 33.60 -14.47 -9.17
C ASN A 59 33.46 -14.31 -10.70
N PRO A 60 34.52 -14.16 -11.46
CA PRO A 60 34.47 -13.85 -12.89
C PRO A 60 33.80 -14.94 -13.73
N ALA A 61 33.69 -16.17 -13.22
CA ALA A 61 33.03 -17.30 -13.86
C ALA A 61 31.65 -17.62 -13.28
N HIS A 62 31.03 -16.66 -12.60
CA HIS A 62 29.66 -16.83 -12.02
C HIS A 62 28.62 -17.22 -13.09
N ARG A 63 27.60 -17.97 -12.67
CA ARG A 63 26.49 -18.33 -13.54
C ARG A 63 25.35 -17.33 -13.40
N GLY A 64 24.59 -17.17 -14.48
CA GLY A 64 23.44 -16.27 -14.50
C GLY A 64 23.81 -14.82 -14.73
N SER A 65 22.86 -13.94 -14.51
CA SER A 65 23.01 -12.49 -14.73
C SER A 65 22.47 -11.71 -13.53
N ILE A 66 23.09 -10.58 -13.25
CA ILE A 66 22.61 -9.58 -12.30
C ILE A 66 21.97 -8.45 -13.10
N ALA A 67 20.77 -8.04 -12.73
CA ALA A 67 20.06 -6.92 -13.31
C ALA A 67 19.74 -5.86 -12.26
N PHE A 68 19.64 -4.62 -12.71
CA PHE A 68 19.13 -3.50 -11.93
C PHE A 68 17.86 -2.99 -12.58
N LEU A 69 16.73 -3.06 -11.87
CA LEU A 69 15.48 -2.47 -12.25
C LEU A 69 15.35 -1.15 -11.48
N LEU A 70 15.58 -0.03 -12.18
CA LEU A 70 15.56 1.30 -11.61
C LEU A 70 14.42 2.10 -12.20
N THR A 71 13.56 2.64 -11.34
CA THR A 71 12.43 3.47 -11.75
C THR A 71 12.51 4.87 -11.15
N SER A 72 11.73 5.80 -11.67
CA SER A 72 11.63 7.18 -11.19
C SER A 72 10.19 7.63 -11.00
N ASP A 73 9.27 6.69 -10.78
CA ASP A 73 7.84 6.90 -10.51
C ASP A 73 7.36 5.82 -9.51
N GLU A 74 8.05 5.70 -8.35
CA GLU A 74 7.61 4.83 -7.25
C GLU A 74 6.82 5.62 -6.22
N GLU A 75 7.29 6.82 -5.89
CA GLU A 75 6.74 7.71 -4.87
C GLU A 75 5.58 8.59 -5.40
N GLY A 76 5.30 8.51 -6.69
CA GLY A 76 4.20 9.20 -7.37
C GLY A 76 3.00 8.31 -7.64
N ASP A 77 2.45 8.45 -8.84
CA ASP A 77 1.27 7.65 -9.29
C ASP A 77 1.63 6.20 -9.62
N ALA A 78 2.92 5.88 -9.73
CA ALA A 78 3.48 4.55 -10.02
C ALA A 78 2.94 3.91 -11.32
N THR A 79 2.56 4.74 -12.30
CA THR A 79 1.98 4.28 -13.56
C THR A 79 3.04 3.90 -14.59
N ASP A 80 4.14 4.68 -14.65
CA ASP A 80 5.25 4.50 -15.59
C ASP A 80 6.50 3.87 -14.93
N GLY A 81 6.33 3.35 -13.72
CA GLY A 81 7.40 2.77 -12.89
C GLY A 81 7.56 1.25 -13.11
N THR A 82 7.67 0.52 -12.00
CA THR A 82 7.96 -0.92 -11.96
C THR A 82 6.97 -1.75 -12.77
N VAL A 83 5.68 -1.39 -12.78
CA VAL A 83 4.63 -2.12 -13.53
C VAL A 83 4.93 -2.09 -15.03
N ALA A 84 5.22 -0.92 -15.59
CA ALA A 84 5.53 -0.77 -17.01
C ALA A 84 6.78 -1.58 -17.42
N VAL A 85 7.80 -1.62 -16.55
CA VAL A 85 9.01 -2.41 -16.79
C VAL A 85 8.71 -3.90 -16.75
N THR A 86 7.99 -4.38 -15.72
CA THR A 86 7.65 -5.81 -15.59
C THR A 86 6.76 -6.31 -16.72
N ASP A 87 5.79 -5.50 -17.18
CA ASP A 87 4.95 -5.83 -18.34
C ASP A 87 5.79 -5.92 -19.62
N THR A 88 6.78 -5.02 -19.78
CA THR A 88 7.70 -5.04 -20.92
C THR A 88 8.57 -6.29 -20.91
N LEU A 89 9.12 -6.68 -19.74
CA LEU A 89 9.92 -7.90 -19.60
C LEU A 89 9.08 -9.14 -19.88
N ALA A 90 7.86 -9.21 -19.36
CA ALA A 90 6.92 -10.29 -19.62
C ALA A 90 6.59 -10.42 -21.14
N ALA A 91 6.37 -9.29 -21.82
CA ALA A 91 6.13 -9.28 -23.27
C ALA A 91 7.33 -9.76 -24.10
N ARG A 92 8.56 -9.64 -23.56
CA ARG A 92 9.79 -10.17 -24.16
C ARG A 92 10.08 -11.63 -23.79
N GLY A 93 9.27 -12.24 -22.92
CA GLY A 93 9.51 -13.57 -22.38
C GLY A 93 10.69 -13.63 -21.41
N GLU A 94 11.09 -12.49 -20.85
CA GLU A 94 12.15 -12.40 -19.85
C GLU A 94 11.57 -12.67 -18.46
N THR A 95 12.23 -13.54 -17.69
CA THR A 95 11.82 -13.92 -16.33
C THR A 95 12.87 -13.51 -15.32
N ILE A 96 12.44 -12.88 -14.24
CA ILE A 96 13.26 -12.61 -13.06
C ILE A 96 13.05 -13.77 -12.10
N ASP A 97 14.13 -14.53 -11.79
CA ASP A 97 14.06 -15.67 -10.88
C ASP A 97 14.03 -15.21 -9.41
N TYR A 98 14.86 -14.21 -9.07
CA TYR A 98 14.96 -13.63 -7.75
C TYR A 98 15.00 -12.11 -7.83
N CYS A 99 14.33 -11.46 -6.89
CA CYS A 99 14.32 -9.99 -6.78
C CYS A 99 14.50 -9.55 -5.32
N VAL A 100 15.44 -8.64 -5.10
CA VAL A 100 15.61 -7.93 -3.83
C VAL A 100 15.27 -6.46 -4.06
N VAL A 101 14.33 -5.96 -3.27
CA VAL A 101 13.92 -4.55 -3.27
C VAL A 101 14.63 -3.86 -2.12
N GLY A 102 15.30 -2.76 -2.39
CA GLY A 102 16.18 -2.09 -1.42
C GLY A 102 15.49 -1.10 -0.49
N GLU A 103 14.20 -1.23 -0.29
CA GLU A 103 13.43 -0.38 0.61
C GLU A 103 13.91 -0.50 2.07
N PRO A 104 13.85 0.60 2.87
CA PRO A 104 14.29 0.57 4.25
C PRO A 104 13.33 -0.26 5.11
N THR A 105 13.83 -1.36 5.69
CA THR A 105 13.05 -2.28 6.52
C THR A 105 13.58 -2.45 7.92
N ALA A 106 14.82 -2.05 8.19
CA ALA A 106 15.45 -2.16 9.50
C ALA A 106 14.68 -1.38 10.57
N VAL A 107 14.52 -1.97 11.75
CA VAL A 107 13.76 -1.40 12.88
C VAL A 107 14.69 -0.77 13.92
N SER A 108 15.66 -1.52 14.42
CA SER A 108 16.57 -1.07 15.48
C SER A 108 18.03 -1.06 15.03
N ARG A 109 18.39 -1.95 14.13
CA ARG A 109 19.76 -2.15 13.66
C ARG A 109 19.71 -2.50 12.18
N LEU A 110 20.65 -1.99 11.39
CA LEU A 110 20.77 -2.32 9.97
C LEU A 110 20.80 -3.85 9.77
N GLY A 111 19.92 -4.34 8.92
CA GLY A 111 19.81 -5.75 8.57
C GLY A 111 19.04 -6.62 9.58
N ASP A 112 18.41 -6.04 10.62
CA ASP A 112 17.64 -6.80 11.61
C ASP A 112 16.27 -7.28 11.12
N THR A 113 15.79 -6.76 10.01
CA THR A 113 14.46 -7.05 9.50
C THR A 113 14.44 -7.13 7.99
N VAL A 114 13.93 -8.24 7.47
CA VAL A 114 13.64 -8.45 6.04
C VAL A 114 12.14 -8.68 5.88
N LYS A 115 11.52 -7.99 4.93
CA LYS A 115 10.11 -8.20 4.57
C LYS A 115 10.03 -9.18 3.41
N ASN A 116 9.53 -10.38 3.67
CA ASN A 116 9.32 -11.41 2.65
C ASN A 116 7.91 -11.38 2.02
N GLY A 117 7.11 -10.35 2.33
CA GLY A 117 5.78 -10.19 1.77
C GLY A 117 5.08 -8.93 2.23
N ARG A 118 3.91 -8.67 1.67
CA ARG A 118 3.10 -7.48 1.96
C ARG A 118 1.62 -7.81 1.92
N ARG A 119 0.85 -7.23 2.84
CA ARG A 119 -0.61 -7.25 2.76
C ARG A 119 -1.09 -6.37 1.60
N GLY A 120 -2.23 -6.74 1.01
CA GLY A 120 -2.92 -5.93 0.03
C GLY A 120 -3.60 -4.71 0.63
N SER A 121 -3.95 -3.76 -0.23
CA SER A 121 -4.69 -2.56 0.10
C SER A 121 -5.84 -2.36 -0.87
N LEU A 122 -7.08 -2.31 -0.36
CA LEU A 122 -8.28 -2.09 -1.15
C LEU A 122 -9.09 -0.96 -0.50
N THR A 123 -9.29 0.13 -1.23
CA THR A 123 -10.07 1.29 -0.77
C THR A 123 -11.45 1.26 -1.40
N GLY A 124 -12.49 1.50 -0.58
CA GLY A 124 -13.85 1.74 -1.01
C GLY A 124 -14.28 3.18 -0.70
N LYS A 125 -14.87 3.85 -1.68
CA LYS A 125 -15.61 5.11 -1.50
C LYS A 125 -17.08 4.79 -1.66
N LEU A 126 -17.79 4.67 -0.54
CA LEU A 126 -19.17 4.30 -0.45
C LEU A 126 -20.03 5.55 -0.29
N THR A 127 -21.02 5.71 -1.15
CA THR A 127 -22.08 6.71 -1.01
C THR A 127 -23.39 6.00 -0.70
N ILE A 128 -24.00 6.27 0.45
CA ILE A 128 -25.34 5.78 0.82
C ILE A 128 -26.34 6.90 0.58
N LYS A 129 -27.36 6.61 -0.20
CA LYS A 129 -28.38 7.57 -0.60
C LYS A 129 -29.55 7.57 0.38
N GLY A 130 -30.05 8.76 0.63
CA GLY A 130 -31.25 9.02 1.40
C GLY A 130 -32.20 9.94 0.65
N ILE A 131 -33.10 10.58 1.40
CA ILE A 131 -33.99 11.65 0.90
C ILE A 131 -33.80 12.83 1.84
N GLN A 132 -33.30 13.95 1.29
CA GLN A 132 -33.14 15.18 2.07
C GLN A 132 -34.48 15.74 2.52
N GLY A 133 -34.52 16.30 3.74
CA GLY A 133 -35.73 16.92 4.27
C GLY A 133 -35.46 17.71 5.54
N HIS A 134 -36.51 18.33 6.04
CA HIS A 134 -36.46 19.06 7.31
C HIS A 134 -36.62 18.09 8.48
N ILE A 135 -35.82 18.21 9.54
CA ILE A 135 -35.83 17.30 10.69
C ILE A 135 -37.17 17.24 11.40
N ALA A 136 -38.00 18.30 11.35
CA ALA A 136 -39.31 18.33 11.92
C ALA A 136 -40.34 17.46 11.15
N TYR A 137 -40.03 17.05 9.93
CA TYR A 137 -40.89 16.23 9.08
C TYR A 137 -40.18 14.96 8.59
N PRO A 138 -39.70 14.09 9.52
CA PRO A 138 -38.86 12.94 9.17
C PRO A 138 -39.59 11.92 8.28
N HIS A 139 -40.95 11.91 8.28
CA HIS A 139 -41.76 11.04 7.42
C HIS A 139 -41.68 11.39 5.92
N LEU A 140 -41.18 12.59 5.57
CA LEU A 140 -40.95 13.04 4.18
C LEU A 140 -39.50 12.86 3.74
N ALA A 141 -38.63 12.31 4.60
CA ALA A 141 -37.20 12.16 4.35
C ALA A 141 -36.76 10.73 4.61
N LYS A 142 -35.52 10.40 4.17
CA LYS A 142 -34.82 9.19 4.57
C LYS A 142 -33.43 9.59 5.01
N ASN A 143 -33.13 9.47 6.31
CA ASN A 143 -31.82 9.86 6.84
C ASN A 143 -30.76 8.79 6.51
N PRO A 144 -29.80 9.05 5.60
CA PRO A 144 -28.81 8.07 5.19
C PRO A 144 -27.82 7.74 6.32
N ILE A 145 -27.61 8.65 7.28
CA ILE A 145 -26.76 8.41 8.46
C ILE A 145 -27.39 7.34 9.35
N HIS A 146 -28.71 7.46 9.62
CA HIS A 146 -29.42 6.47 10.42
C HIS A 146 -29.52 5.11 9.71
N LEU A 147 -29.68 5.11 8.38
CA LEU A 147 -29.70 3.89 7.58
C LEU A 147 -28.31 3.21 7.54
N ALA A 148 -27.25 4.00 7.47
CA ALA A 148 -25.87 3.50 7.43
C ALA A 148 -25.39 2.88 8.76
N ALA A 149 -25.86 3.43 9.90
CA ALA A 149 -25.31 3.09 11.22
C ALA A 149 -25.30 1.58 11.54
N PRO A 150 -26.39 0.81 11.35
CA PRO A 150 -26.36 -0.64 11.61
C PRO A 150 -25.46 -1.41 10.65
N ALA A 151 -25.38 -1.02 9.38
CA ALA A 151 -24.47 -1.64 8.40
C ALA A 151 -23.00 -1.37 8.74
N ILE A 152 -22.67 -0.15 9.16
CA ILE A 152 -21.33 0.22 9.63
C ILE A 152 -20.94 -0.61 10.85
N ALA A 153 -21.86 -0.77 11.81
CA ALA A 153 -21.60 -1.58 13.00
C ALA A 153 -21.32 -3.04 12.64
N GLU A 154 -22.06 -3.62 11.69
CA GLU A 154 -21.82 -4.97 11.21
C GLU A 154 -20.52 -5.09 10.44
N LEU A 155 -20.19 -4.16 9.53
CA LEU A 155 -18.94 -4.14 8.79
C LEU A 155 -17.73 -4.06 9.75
N ALA A 156 -17.84 -3.24 10.80
CA ALA A 156 -16.78 -3.08 11.80
C ALA A 156 -16.61 -4.33 12.69
N ALA A 157 -17.66 -5.07 12.94
CA ALA A 157 -17.63 -6.31 13.73
C ALA A 157 -17.31 -7.56 12.91
N THR A 158 -17.29 -7.45 11.57
CA THR A 158 -17.07 -8.59 10.68
C THR A 158 -15.64 -9.13 10.80
N VAL A 159 -15.52 -10.43 11.05
CA VAL A 159 -14.28 -11.17 10.86
C VAL A 159 -14.14 -11.47 9.36
N TRP A 160 -13.17 -10.82 8.73
CA TRP A 160 -12.96 -10.91 7.29
C TRP A 160 -12.23 -12.19 6.88
N ASP A 161 -11.19 -12.56 7.64
CA ASP A 161 -10.48 -13.83 7.66
C ASP A 161 -9.70 -13.98 8.98
N GLU A 162 -9.10 -15.13 9.18
CA GLU A 162 -8.28 -15.43 10.38
C GLU A 162 -6.78 -15.13 10.17
N GLY A 163 -6.40 -14.58 9.01
CA GLY A 163 -5.00 -14.44 8.64
C GLY A 163 -4.33 -15.78 8.32
N ASN A 164 -3.03 -15.85 8.51
CA ASN A 164 -2.25 -17.09 8.38
C ASN A 164 -0.92 -16.97 9.16
N GLU A 165 -0.03 -17.97 9.03
CA GLU A 165 1.28 -18.02 9.71
C GLU A 165 2.10 -16.71 9.53
N TYR A 166 1.93 -16.01 8.40
CA TYR A 166 2.75 -14.83 8.04
C TYR A 166 2.03 -13.51 8.24
N TYR A 167 0.69 -13.51 8.18
CA TYR A 167 -0.11 -12.29 8.19
C TYR A 167 -1.19 -12.31 9.25
N GLN A 168 -1.33 -11.18 9.93
CA GLN A 168 -2.47 -10.91 10.76
C GLN A 168 -3.77 -10.96 9.95
N PRO A 169 -4.92 -11.20 10.59
CA PRO A 169 -6.22 -11.13 9.94
C PRO A 169 -6.42 -9.85 9.15
N THR A 170 -7.21 -9.95 8.08
CA THR A 170 -7.63 -8.80 7.29
C THR A 170 -8.39 -7.80 8.15
N THR A 171 -8.02 -6.53 8.04
CA THR A 171 -8.64 -5.44 8.78
C THR A 171 -9.41 -4.51 7.85
N TRP A 172 -10.54 -4.00 8.34
CA TRP A 172 -11.36 -2.98 7.69
C TRP A 172 -11.43 -1.75 8.59
N GLN A 173 -11.15 -0.56 8.02
CA GLN A 173 -11.15 0.69 8.77
C GLN A 173 -11.77 1.80 7.94
N ILE A 174 -12.67 2.59 8.56
CA ILE A 174 -13.16 3.84 7.99
C ILE A 174 -12.12 4.93 8.25
N SER A 175 -11.75 5.65 7.21
CA SER A 175 -10.85 6.80 7.30
C SER A 175 -11.59 8.14 7.29
N ASN A 176 -12.74 8.21 6.61
CA ASN A 176 -13.54 9.43 6.49
C ASN A 176 -15.03 9.12 6.44
N ILE A 177 -15.84 9.97 7.10
CA ILE A 177 -17.30 10.01 6.94
C ILE A 177 -17.70 11.47 6.75
N HIS A 178 -18.44 11.74 5.68
CA HIS A 178 -18.96 13.06 5.36
C HIS A 178 -20.48 12.97 5.10
N GLY A 179 -21.23 13.75 5.84
CA GLY A 179 -22.70 13.85 5.68
C GLY A 179 -23.23 15.13 6.28
N GLY A 180 -24.35 15.59 5.77
CA GLY A 180 -24.95 16.83 6.22
C GLY A 180 -24.55 18.06 5.39
N THR A 181 -25.37 19.11 5.51
CA THR A 181 -25.22 20.39 4.80
C THR A 181 -24.62 21.48 5.70
N GLY A 182 -24.30 21.15 6.97
CA GLY A 182 -23.93 22.13 7.99
C GLY A 182 -25.11 22.82 8.67
N ALA A 183 -26.35 22.68 8.15
CA ALA A 183 -27.56 23.23 8.77
C ALA A 183 -28.10 22.25 9.81
N SER A 184 -28.42 22.75 11.01
CA SER A 184 -28.88 21.93 12.14
C SER A 184 -30.27 21.32 11.97
N ASN A 185 -31.04 21.82 11.01
CA ASN A 185 -32.46 21.43 10.77
C ASN A 185 -32.66 20.66 9.45
N VAL A 186 -31.57 20.20 8.80
CA VAL A 186 -31.65 19.48 7.52
C VAL A 186 -31.16 18.05 7.67
N ILE A 187 -31.99 17.08 7.29
CA ILE A 187 -31.61 15.68 7.07
C ILE A 187 -30.84 15.63 5.73
N PRO A 188 -29.61 15.09 5.66
CA PRO A 188 -28.85 15.03 4.40
C PRO A 188 -29.49 14.09 3.38
N GLY A 189 -29.19 14.32 2.10
CA GLY A 189 -29.60 13.44 1.00
C GLY A 189 -28.69 12.24 0.77
N HIS A 190 -27.48 12.28 1.28
CA HIS A 190 -26.50 11.18 1.20
C HIS A 190 -25.48 11.25 2.35
N VAL A 191 -24.78 10.17 2.56
CA VAL A 191 -23.55 10.09 3.39
C VAL A 191 -22.45 9.39 2.59
N ASP A 192 -21.27 9.98 2.58
CA ASP A 192 -20.08 9.44 1.96
C ASP A 192 -19.14 8.86 3.02
N ILE A 193 -18.68 7.65 2.78
CA ILE A 193 -17.82 6.88 3.69
C ILE A 193 -16.63 6.37 2.91
N GLN A 194 -15.43 6.75 3.31
CA GLN A 194 -14.21 6.19 2.77
C GLN A 194 -13.62 5.20 3.77
N PHE A 195 -13.36 3.98 3.30
CA PHE A 195 -12.77 2.92 4.11
C PHE A 195 -11.65 2.21 3.33
N ASN A 196 -10.82 1.48 4.07
CA ASN A 196 -9.72 0.70 3.50
C ASN A 196 -9.62 -0.67 4.16
N PHE A 197 -9.34 -1.67 3.33
CA PHE A 197 -8.87 -2.97 3.76
C PHE A 197 -7.36 -3.06 3.72
N ARG A 198 -6.77 -3.62 4.77
CA ARG A 198 -5.44 -4.23 4.73
C ARG A 198 -5.64 -5.73 4.80
N PHE A 199 -5.49 -6.42 3.66
CA PHE A 199 -5.90 -7.80 3.53
C PHE A 199 -4.73 -8.76 3.32
N ALA A 200 -4.86 -9.94 3.95
CA ALA A 200 -3.91 -11.04 3.86
C ALA A 200 -4.08 -11.83 2.56
N THR A 201 -3.16 -12.74 2.29
CA THR A 201 -3.28 -13.69 1.17
C THR A 201 -4.41 -14.71 1.34
N ALA A 202 -5.07 -14.74 2.50
CA ALA A 202 -6.28 -15.52 2.77
C ALA A 202 -7.54 -14.93 2.12
N SER A 203 -7.53 -13.63 1.76
CA SER A 203 -8.64 -12.91 1.13
C SER A 203 -8.26 -12.43 -0.27
N THR A 204 -9.26 -12.23 -1.14
CA THR A 204 -9.10 -11.60 -2.44
C THR A 204 -9.89 -10.29 -2.51
N PRO A 205 -9.54 -9.35 -3.39
CA PRO A 205 -10.36 -8.15 -3.61
C PRO A 205 -11.81 -8.49 -3.92
N GLU A 206 -12.06 -9.53 -4.70
CA GLU A 206 -13.38 -9.96 -5.12
C GLU A 206 -14.20 -10.49 -3.95
N SER A 207 -13.61 -11.32 -3.09
CA SER A 207 -14.29 -11.85 -1.88
C SER A 207 -14.65 -10.75 -0.90
N LEU A 208 -13.76 -9.76 -0.71
CA LEU A 208 -14.01 -8.62 0.17
C LEU A 208 -15.13 -7.72 -0.36
N LYS A 209 -15.11 -7.40 -1.65
CA LYS A 209 -16.17 -6.63 -2.32
C LYS A 209 -17.53 -7.32 -2.19
N SER A 210 -17.58 -8.61 -2.50
CA SER A 210 -18.81 -9.41 -2.43
C SER A 210 -19.39 -9.41 -1.01
N LYS A 211 -18.55 -9.56 0.02
CA LYS A 211 -19.02 -9.57 1.41
C LYS A 211 -19.52 -8.20 1.89
N VAL A 212 -18.89 -7.10 1.42
CA VAL A 212 -19.41 -5.74 1.65
C VAL A 212 -20.77 -5.56 1.00
N ASP A 213 -20.90 -5.92 -0.28
CA ASP A 213 -22.16 -5.79 -1.02
C ASP A 213 -23.29 -6.63 -0.38
N GLU A 214 -22.97 -7.85 0.09
CA GLU A 214 -23.92 -8.70 0.82
C GLU A 214 -24.46 -8.00 2.09
N ILE A 215 -23.57 -7.42 2.89
CA ILE A 215 -23.95 -6.72 4.12
C ILE A 215 -24.81 -5.51 3.79
N LEU A 216 -24.37 -4.65 2.89
CA LEU A 216 -25.12 -3.43 2.53
C LEU A 216 -26.50 -3.74 1.93
N THR A 217 -26.57 -4.77 1.09
CA THR A 217 -27.84 -5.24 0.49
C THR A 217 -28.79 -5.80 1.54
N ARG A 218 -28.29 -6.59 2.50
CA ARG A 218 -29.08 -7.14 3.61
C ARG A 218 -29.70 -6.04 4.48
N HIS A 219 -29.01 -4.91 4.63
CA HIS A 219 -29.55 -3.72 5.31
C HIS A 219 -30.48 -2.88 4.42
N GLY A 220 -30.74 -3.29 3.18
CA GLY A 220 -31.69 -2.61 2.28
C GLY A 220 -31.25 -1.22 1.85
N LEU A 221 -29.94 -0.97 1.79
CA LEU A 221 -29.40 0.34 1.46
C LEU A 221 -29.43 0.61 -0.05
N ASP A 222 -29.75 1.83 -0.43
CA ASP A 222 -29.49 2.36 -1.78
C ASP A 222 -28.09 2.99 -1.76
N TYR A 223 -27.14 2.39 -2.46
CA TYR A 223 -25.75 2.78 -2.38
C TYR A 223 -25.00 2.66 -3.72
N SER A 224 -23.83 3.27 -3.77
CA SER A 224 -22.83 3.02 -4.79
C SER A 224 -21.44 2.98 -4.16
N ILE A 225 -20.54 2.15 -4.70
CA ILE A 225 -19.16 2.06 -4.23
C ILE A 225 -18.20 2.20 -5.41
N ALA A 226 -17.23 3.10 -5.30
CA ALA A 226 -16.07 3.15 -6.16
C ALA A 226 -14.90 2.45 -5.45
N TRP A 227 -14.29 1.45 -6.13
CA TRP A 227 -13.20 0.66 -5.58
C TRP A 227 -11.87 1.03 -6.21
N THR A 228 -10.83 1.11 -5.38
CA THR A 228 -9.43 1.29 -5.83
C THR A 228 -8.57 0.23 -5.18
N LEU A 229 -7.96 -0.63 -6.00
CA LEU A 229 -6.97 -1.60 -5.55
C LEU A 229 -5.60 -0.90 -5.54
N GLY A 230 -5.10 -0.57 -4.35
CA GLY A 230 -3.79 0.06 -4.19
C GLY A 230 -2.64 -0.94 -4.28
N ALA A 231 -2.84 -2.16 -3.77
CA ALA A 231 -1.84 -3.22 -3.86
C ALA A 231 -2.48 -4.60 -3.71
N LYS A 232 -1.92 -5.59 -4.41
CA LYS A 232 -2.19 -7.02 -4.17
C LYS A 232 -1.31 -7.52 -3.01
N PRO A 233 -1.79 -8.47 -2.20
CA PRO A 233 -0.93 -9.14 -1.22
C PRO A 233 0.03 -10.07 -1.95
N PHE A 234 1.24 -10.25 -1.42
CA PHE A 234 2.16 -11.28 -1.88
C PHE A 234 2.94 -11.85 -0.70
N LEU A 235 3.47 -13.04 -0.87
CA LEU A 235 4.36 -13.71 0.07
C LEU A 235 5.44 -14.45 -0.71
N THR A 236 6.70 -14.14 -0.38
CA THR A 236 7.85 -14.96 -0.77
C THR A 236 8.03 -16.02 0.32
N GLY A 237 7.74 -17.27 -0.01
CA GLY A 237 7.88 -18.41 0.90
C GLY A 237 9.35 -18.68 1.28
N LYS A 238 9.54 -19.66 2.17
CA LYS A 238 10.87 -20.18 2.51
C LYS A 238 11.55 -20.72 1.25
N GLY A 239 12.85 -20.52 1.13
CA GLY A 239 13.66 -20.94 0.01
C GLY A 239 14.96 -20.16 -0.10
N ASP A 240 15.77 -20.47 -1.10
CA ASP A 240 17.15 -20.00 -1.25
C ASP A 240 17.29 -18.48 -1.09
N LEU A 241 16.37 -17.69 -1.65
CA LEU A 241 16.42 -16.23 -1.54
C LEU A 241 16.25 -15.75 -0.10
N VAL A 242 15.20 -16.23 0.59
CA VAL A 242 14.90 -15.81 1.96
C VAL A 242 15.98 -16.33 2.90
N ASP A 243 16.37 -17.59 2.77
CA ASP A 243 17.39 -18.22 3.62
C ASP A 243 18.76 -17.53 3.46
N SER A 244 19.13 -17.12 2.23
CA SER A 244 20.35 -16.35 1.98
C SER A 244 20.29 -14.92 2.51
N ALA A 245 19.10 -14.30 2.54
CA ALA A 245 18.92 -12.93 3.01
C ALA A 245 18.98 -12.81 4.55
N ILE A 246 18.74 -13.91 5.29
CA ILE A 246 18.74 -13.95 6.76
C ILE A 246 20.02 -14.59 7.36
N ALA A 247 20.89 -15.17 6.52
CA ALA A 247 22.16 -15.77 6.93
C ALA A 247 23.21 -14.72 7.25
#